data_70f1053eafda0b2c08625e7e8b8b51a4
#
_entry.id   70f1053eafda0b2c08625e7e8b8b51a4
#
_cell.length_a   1.000
_cell.length_b   1.000
_cell.length_c   1.000
_cell.angle_alpha   90.00
_cell.angle_beta   90.00
_cell.angle_gamma   90.00
#
_symmetry.space_group_name_H-M   'P 1'
#
loop_
_entity.id
_entity.type
_entity.pdbx_description
1 polymer ?
#
loop_
_entity_poly.entity_id
_entity_poly.type
_entity_poly.pdbx_seq_one_letter_code
_entity_poly.pdbx_strand_id
1 'polypeptide(L)'
;EQLRKITKLPLDVHLMVERPSDYIEELARVGATYISPHAETLNGIAFRVIDSIRKYGCKVGVVLNPETSIETIKYYIHLVDKITIMTVDPGFAGQPFIPEMLEKIKELKRIKNEIAKMGKEKN
;
A
#
# COMPACT_ATOMS: atom_id res chain seq x y z
N GLU A 1 -0.86 -11.56 -17.05
CA GLU A 1 -0.34 -11.15 -18.36
C GLU A 1 -1.43 -11.09 -19.42
N GLN A 2 -2.30 -12.08 -19.49
CA GLN A 2 -3.41 -12.05 -20.43
C GLN A 2 -4.36 -10.88 -20.15
N LEU A 3 -4.60 -10.60 -18.87
CA LEU A 3 -5.45 -9.49 -18.47
C LEU A 3 -4.87 -8.16 -18.97
N ARG A 4 -3.54 -8.00 -18.89
CA ARG A 4 -2.87 -6.79 -19.35
C ARG A 4 -3.02 -6.59 -20.86
N LYS A 5 -3.09 -7.67 -21.61
CA LYS A 5 -3.26 -7.59 -23.05
C LYS A 5 -4.64 -7.10 -23.48
N ILE A 6 -5.66 -7.30 -22.64
CA ILE A 6 -7.04 -6.94 -22.98
C ILE A 6 -7.54 -5.70 -22.28
N THR A 7 -6.74 -5.10 -21.37
CA THR A 7 -7.14 -3.89 -20.66
C THR A 7 -5.98 -2.94 -20.47
N LYS A 8 -6.29 -1.65 -20.47
CA LYS A 8 -5.34 -0.59 -20.13
C LYS A 8 -5.64 0.00 -18.76
N LEU A 9 -6.58 -0.59 -18.04
CA LEU A 9 -6.91 -0.15 -16.70
C LEU A 9 -5.73 -0.40 -15.75
N PRO A 10 -5.55 0.46 -14.73
CA PRO A 10 -4.51 0.21 -13.74
C PRO A 10 -4.73 -1.13 -13.04
N LEU A 11 -3.64 -1.88 -12.87
CA LEU A 11 -3.67 -3.15 -12.15
C LEU A 11 -2.94 -2.99 -10.84
N ASP A 12 -3.66 -3.17 -9.74
CA ASP A 12 -3.09 -3.11 -8.39
C ASP A 12 -2.96 -4.53 -7.86
N VAL A 13 -1.73 -4.95 -7.60
CA VAL A 13 -1.44 -6.28 -7.06
C VAL A 13 -1.16 -6.17 -5.57
N HIS A 14 -2.05 -6.75 -4.76
CA HIS A 14 -1.85 -6.83 -3.32
C HIS A 14 -0.99 -8.04 -3.00
N LEU A 15 0.15 -7.80 -2.35
CA LEU A 15 1.06 -8.87 -1.95
C LEU A 15 0.87 -9.23 -0.49
N MET A 16 0.33 -10.43 -0.26
CA MET A 16 0.13 -10.98 1.09
C MET A 16 1.15 -12.08 1.35
N VAL A 17 2.42 -11.80 1.12
CA VAL A 17 3.51 -12.77 1.28
C VAL A 17 4.55 -12.24 2.23
N GLU A 18 5.31 -13.13 2.86
CA GLU A 18 6.31 -12.75 3.85
C GLU A 18 7.49 -12.00 3.24
N ARG A 19 7.81 -12.27 1.99
CA ARG A 19 8.96 -11.67 1.31
C ARG A 19 8.53 -11.02 0.00
N PRO A 20 7.90 -9.83 0.09
CA PRO A 20 7.39 -9.18 -1.11
C PRO A 20 8.47 -8.87 -2.15
N SER A 21 9.71 -8.62 -1.71
CA SER A 21 10.83 -8.33 -2.62
C SER A 21 11.05 -9.39 -3.67
N ASP A 22 10.71 -10.65 -3.37
CA ASP A 22 10.95 -11.77 -4.27
C ASP A 22 10.06 -11.72 -5.53
N TYR A 23 9.01 -10.91 -5.53
CA TYR A 23 8.01 -10.88 -6.60
C TYR A 23 7.95 -9.57 -7.39
N ILE A 24 8.65 -8.54 -6.95
CA ILE A 24 8.50 -7.18 -7.51
C ILE A 24 8.86 -7.14 -8.99
N GLU A 25 10.02 -7.66 -9.36
CA GLU A 25 10.48 -7.62 -10.74
C GLU A 25 9.51 -8.32 -11.68
N GLU A 26 9.07 -9.51 -11.30
CA GLU A 26 8.17 -10.30 -12.14
C GLU A 26 6.81 -9.64 -12.29
N LEU A 27 6.26 -9.08 -11.20
CA LEU A 27 4.98 -8.38 -11.26
C LEU A 27 5.06 -7.14 -12.13
N ALA A 28 6.16 -6.41 -12.06
CA ALA A 28 6.37 -5.24 -12.90
C ALA A 28 6.43 -5.65 -14.37
N ARG A 29 7.14 -6.74 -14.66
CA ARG A 29 7.30 -7.23 -16.05
C ARG A 29 5.96 -7.64 -16.67
N VAL A 30 5.05 -8.23 -15.88
CA VAL A 30 3.76 -8.66 -16.41
C VAL A 30 2.70 -7.55 -16.41
N GLY A 31 3.06 -6.32 -16.02
CA GLY A 31 2.22 -5.15 -16.23
C GLY A 31 1.50 -4.58 -15.03
N ALA A 32 1.94 -4.89 -13.80
CA ALA A 32 1.35 -4.28 -12.62
C ALA A 32 1.59 -2.76 -12.63
N THR A 33 0.55 -1.98 -12.32
CA THR A 33 0.65 -0.54 -12.17
C THR A 33 1.04 -0.18 -10.75
N TYR A 34 0.36 -0.81 -9.79
CA TYR A 34 0.66 -0.68 -8.37
C TYR A 34 1.09 -2.02 -7.82
N ILE A 35 2.08 -2.02 -6.95
CA ILE A 35 2.42 -3.18 -6.15
C ILE A 35 2.21 -2.76 -4.70
N SER A 36 1.34 -3.47 -4.00
CA SER A 36 0.83 -3.06 -2.69
C SER A 36 1.07 -4.15 -1.64
N PRO A 37 2.26 -4.17 -1.02
CA PRO A 37 2.53 -5.12 0.05
C PRO A 37 1.79 -4.72 1.32
N HIS A 38 1.57 -5.70 2.20
CA HIS A 38 1.00 -5.45 3.52
C HIS A 38 2.07 -4.81 4.41
N ALA A 39 1.68 -3.80 5.18
CA ALA A 39 2.59 -3.10 6.07
C ALA A 39 3.28 -4.05 7.05
N GLU A 40 2.56 -5.09 7.48
CA GLU A 40 3.09 -6.09 8.42
C GLU A 40 4.30 -6.84 7.89
N THR A 41 4.46 -6.92 6.57
CA THR A 41 5.59 -7.62 5.94
C THR A 41 6.78 -6.69 5.68
N LEU A 42 6.65 -5.42 5.98
CA LEU A 42 7.66 -4.41 5.66
C LEU A 42 8.55 -4.01 6.84
N ASN A 43 8.40 -4.65 7.99
CA ASN A 43 9.19 -4.32 9.18
C ASN A 43 10.69 -4.39 8.89
N GLY A 44 11.36 -3.25 9.04
CA GLY A 44 12.81 -3.15 8.84
C GLY A 44 13.26 -3.11 7.39
N ILE A 45 12.35 -3.25 6.42
CA ILE A 45 12.71 -3.29 4.99
C ILE A 45 11.87 -2.36 4.13
N ALA A 46 11.01 -1.53 4.74
CA ALA A 46 10.05 -0.71 3.98
C ALA A 46 10.72 0.17 2.91
N PHE A 47 11.75 0.91 3.27
CA PHE A 47 12.39 1.82 2.32
C PHE A 47 13.00 1.07 1.13
N ARG A 48 13.60 -0.09 1.38
CA ARG A 48 14.18 -0.90 0.31
C ARG A 48 13.13 -1.47 -0.63
N VAL A 49 12.00 -1.92 -0.08
CA VAL A 49 10.90 -2.46 -0.88
C VAL A 49 10.28 -1.35 -1.73
N ILE A 50 10.03 -0.19 -1.14
CA ILE A 50 9.45 0.95 -1.86
C ILE A 50 10.37 1.37 -3.00
N ASP A 51 11.66 1.48 -2.73
CA ASP A 51 12.64 1.85 -3.74
C ASP A 51 12.67 0.84 -4.88
N SER A 52 12.63 -0.43 -4.56
CA SER A 52 12.61 -1.51 -5.56
C SER A 52 11.38 -1.43 -6.45
N ILE A 53 10.21 -1.19 -5.87
CA ILE A 53 8.97 -1.07 -6.66
C ILE A 53 9.07 0.10 -7.64
N ARG A 54 9.55 1.25 -7.18
CA ARG A 54 9.72 2.42 -8.03
C ARG A 54 10.76 2.20 -9.11
N LYS A 55 11.84 1.51 -8.78
CA LYS A 55 12.92 1.21 -9.71
C LYS A 55 12.42 0.41 -10.92
N TYR A 56 11.46 -0.47 -10.70
CA TYR A 56 10.88 -1.25 -11.78
C TYR A 56 9.69 -0.56 -12.46
N GLY A 57 9.47 0.71 -12.15
CA GLY A 57 8.49 1.54 -12.85
C GLY A 57 7.06 1.43 -12.34
N CYS A 58 6.86 0.80 -11.19
CA CYS A 58 5.53 0.67 -10.60
C CYS A 58 5.29 1.73 -9.53
N LYS A 59 4.02 1.98 -9.25
CA LYS A 59 3.63 2.81 -8.13
C LYS A 59 3.48 1.94 -6.88
N VAL A 60 3.63 2.57 -5.72
CA VAL A 60 3.66 1.87 -4.44
C VAL A 60 2.35 2.05 -3.71
N GLY A 61 1.71 0.94 -3.34
CA GLY A 61 0.63 0.95 -2.39
C GLY A 61 1.08 0.29 -1.09
N VAL A 62 0.33 0.49 -0.04
CA VAL A 62 0.52 -0.23 1.22
C VAL A 62 -0.85 -0.62 1.75
N VAL A 63 -0.94 -1.84 2.29
CA VAL A 63 -2.19 -2.38 2.81
C VAL A 63 -2.04 -2.57 4.31
N LEU A 64 -3.03 -2.10 5.06
CA LEU A 64 -3.08 -2.23 6.51
C LEU A 64 -4.23 -3.16 6.92
N ASN A 65 -3.93 -4.14 7.76
CA ASN A 65 -4.96 -4.95 8.38
C ASN A 65 -5.73 -4.13 9.41
N PRO A 66 -6.95 -4.52 9.78
CA PRO A 66 -7.76 -3.73 10.73
C PRO A 66 -7.04 -3.43 12.05
N GLU A 67 -6.34 -4.41 12.61
CA GLU A 67 -5.66 -4.24 13.88
C GLU A 67 -4.29 -3.55 13.80
N THR A 68 -3.80 -3.28 12.60
CA THR A 68 -2.49 -2.64 12.44
C THR A 68 -2.60 -1.13 12.56
N SER A 69 -1.85 -0.54 13.48
CA SER A 69 -1.85 0.90 13.71
C SER A 69 -1.22 1.64 12.54
N ILE A 70 -1.74 2.82 12.23
CA ILE A 70 -1.16 3.69 11.22
C ILE A 70 0.22 4.21 11.62
N GLU A 71 0.57 4.13 12.90
CA GLU A 71 1.92 4.45 13.37
C GLU A 71 2.96 3.58 12.69
N THR A 72 2.58 2.37 12.27
CA THR A 72 3.48 1.43 11.59
C THR A 72 4.04 2.01 10.29
N ILE A 73 3.26 2.84 9.58
CA ILE A 73 3.66 3.39 8.28
C ILE A 73 4.10 4.85 8.36
N LYS A 74 4.14 5.40 9.55
CA LYS A 74 4.40 6.83 9.80
C LYS A 74 5.62 7.37 9.08
N TYR A 75 6.72 6.64 9.08
CA TYR A 75 7.99 7.13 8.54
C TYR A 75 8.13 6.98 7.02
N TYR A 76 7.24 6.23 6.39
CA TYR A 76 7.31 6.08 4.93
C TYR A 76 5.99 6.41 4.22
N ILE A 77 4.99 6.89 4.95
CA ILE A 77 3.69 7.23 4.35
C ILE A 77 3.82 8.24 3.21
N HIS A 78 4.77 9.15 3.29
CA HIS A 78 4.99 10.16 2.26
C HIS A 78 5.60 9.60 0.98
N LEU A 79 6.07 8.37 1.01
CA LEU A 79 6.69 7.71 -0.14
C LEU A 79 5.74 6.79 -0.89
N VAL A 80 4.53 6.57 -0.37
CA VAL A 80 3.57 5.69 -1.02
C VAL A 80 2.53 6.48 -1.80
N ASP A 81 2.02 5.86 -2.85
CA ASP A 81 1.04 6.49 -3.74
C ASP A 81 -0.40 6.18 -3.35
N LYS A 82 -0.60 5.12 -2.58
CA LYS A 82 -1.92 4.62 -2.25
C LYS A 82 -1.89 3.86 -0.93
N ILE A 83 -2.93 4.05 -0.12
CA ILE A 83 -3.08 3.32 1.15
C ILE A 83 -4.42 2.60 1.12
N THR A 84 -4.40 1.31 1.37
CA THR A 84 -5.60 0.50 1.45
C THR A 84 -5.80 0.04 2.88
N ILE A 85 -6.96 0.34 3.45
CA ILE A 85 -7.32 -0.09 4.80
C ILE A 85 -8.31 -1.22 4.69
N MET A 86 -7.95 -2.37 5.26
CA MET A 86 -8.87 -3.49 5.34
C MET A 86 -9.92 -3.18 6.41
N THR A 87 -11.19 -3.31 6.06
CA THR A 87 -12.29 -3.02 6.97
C THR A 87 -12.85 -4.29 7.63
N VAL A 88 -12.33 -5.44 7.23
CA VAL A 88 -12.64 -6.74 7.81
C VAL A 88 -11.34 -7.53 7.89
N ASP A 89 -11.31 -8.53 8.77
CA ASP A 89 -10.14 -9.41 8.87
C ASP A 89 -10.04 -10.24 7.59
N PRO A 90 -8.93 -10.17 6.85
CA PRO A 90 -8.81 -10.91 5.59
C PRO A 90 -8.82 -12.42 5.75
N GLY A 91 -8.58 -12.92 6.98
CA GLY A 91 -8.60 -14.35 7.24
C GLY A 91 -9.99 -14.94 7.46
N PHE A 92 -11.03 -14.10 7.49
CA PHE A 92 -12.40 -14.53 7.78
C PHE A 92 -13.37 -14.05 6.73
N ALA A 93 -13.93 -14.97 5.97
CA ALA A 93 -14.97 -14.63 4.99
C ALA A 93 -16.27 -14.26 5.68
N GLY A 94 -17.00 -13.28 5.12
CA GLY A 94 -18.32 -12.92 5.59
C GLY A 94 -18.39 -12.11 6.88
N GLN A 95 -17.27 -11.55 7.32
CA GLN A 95 -17.27 -10.72 8.51
C GLN A 95 -17.90 -9.36 8.26
N PRO A 96 -18.59 -8.79 9.27
CA PRO A 96 -19.15 -7.46 9.12
C PRO A 96 -18.05 -6.40 9.12
N PHE A 97 -18.38 -5.25 8.55
CA PHE A 97 -17.52 -4.07 8.56
C PHE A 97 -17.15 -3.69 10.01
N ILE A 98 -15.89 -3.35 10.23
CA ILE A 98 -15.39 -2.95 11.55
C ILE A 98 -15.54 -1.43 11.69
N PRO A 99 -16.47 -0.94 12.54
CA PRO A 99 -16.76 0.51 12.62
C PRO A 99 -15.56 1.37 13.02
N GLU A 100 -14.65 0.83 13.83
CA GLU A 100 -13.46 1.54 14.28
C GLU A 100 -12.56 1.95 13.12
N MET A 101 -12.71 1.33 11.97
CA MET A 101 -11.93 1.66 10.78
C MET A 101 -12.28 3.04 10.23
N LEU A 102 -13.47 3.55 10.52
CA LEU A 102 -13.83 4.91 10.11
C LEU A 102 -12.92 5.95 10.76
N GLU A 103 -12.61 5.76 12.04
CA GLU A 103 -11.72 6.67 12.76
C GLU A 103 -10.30 6.58 12.21
N LYS A 104 -9.86 5.38 11.86
CA LYS A 104 -8.55 5.15 11.27
C LYS A 104 -8.41 5.86 9.92
N ILE A 105 -9.46 5.80 9.10
CA ILE A 105 -9.48 6.47 7.80
C ILE A 105 -9.41 7.98 7.98
N LYS A 106 -10.15 8.53 8.94
CA LYS A 106 -10.15 9.96 9.24
C LYS A 106 -8.76 10.41 9.66
N GLU A 107 -8.09 9.64 10.51
CA GLU A 107 -6.76 9.96 10.97
C GLU A 107 -5.74 9.95 9.82
N LEU A 108 -5.85 8.98 8.91
CA LEU A 108 -4.98 8.93 7.74
C LEU A 108 -5.18 10.13 6.83
N LYS A 109 -6.41 10.57 6.64
CA LYS A 109 -6.70 11.76 5.85
C LYS A 109 -6.08 13.00 6.47
N ARG A 110 -6.14 13.11 7.78
CA ARG A 110 -5.53 14.23 8.50
C ARG A 110 -4.02 14.25 8.28
N ILE A 111 -3.37 13.11 8.44
CA ILE A 111 -1.92 12.99 8.25
C ILE A 111 -1.53 13.32 6.81
N LYS A 112 -2.28 12.83 5.84
CA LYS A 112 -2.03 13.12 4.43
C LYS A 112 -2.10 14.61 4.14
N ASN A 113 -3.10 15.29 4.70
CA ASN A 113 -3.27 16.73 4.52
C ASN A 113 -2.13 17.50 5.16
N GLU A 114 -1.65 17.10 6.33
CA GLU A 114 -0.52 17.72 6.99
C GLU A 114 0.76 17.60 6.17
N ILE A 115 1.00 16.43 5.58
CA ILE A 115 2.17 16.20 4.73
C ILE A 115 2.11 17.09 3.48
N ALA A 116 0.93 17.18 2.85
CA ALA A 116 0.74 18.02 1.67
C ALA A 116 0.98 19.49 2.01
N LYS A 117 0.52 19.93 3.18
CA LYS A 117 0.73 21.30 3.66
C LYS A 117 2.21 21.58 3.85
N MET A 118 2.94 20.67 4.47
CA MET A 118 4.38 20.81 4.69
C MET A 118 5.14 20.90 3.36
N GLY A 119 4.73 20.11 2.39
CA GLY A 119 5.32 20.16 1.04
C GLY A 119 5.11 21.51 0.39
N LYS A 120 3.95 22.12 0.53
CA LYS A 120 3.66 23.44 0.02
C LYS A 120 4.48 24.52 0.71
N GLU A 121 4.69 24.38 2.00
CA GLU A 121 5.47 25.35 2.78
C GLU A 121 6.95 25.32 2.40
N LYS A 122 7.46 24.17 1.96
CA LYS A 122 8.85 24.04 1.53
C LYS A 122 9.11 24.61 0.14
N ASN A 123 8.07 24.76 -0.63
CA ASN A 123 8.16 25.30 -1.99
C ASN A 123 7.80 26.77 -2.01
#